data_29bb4ad10da8d5ed19aea1658c85ce63
#
_entry.id   29bb4ad10da8d5ed19aea1658c85ce63
#
_cell.length_a   1.000
_cell.length_b   1.000
_cell.length_c   1.000
_cell.angle_alpha   90.00
_cell.angle_beta   90.00
_cell.angle_gamma   90.00
#
_symmetry.space_group_name_H-M   'P 1'
#
loop_
_entity.id
_entity.type
_entity.pdbx_description
1 polymer ?
#
loop_
_entity_poly.entity_id
_entity_poly.type
_entity_poly.pdbx_seq_one_letter_code
_entity_poly.pdbx_strand_id
1 'polypeptide(L)'
;MAEAIAGGLLAGKLCKPDQLWATDPVAARCDRLKSQFGIRVGSDNHDAVTWAEIVILAVKPQSLPEVLKEIGADLNRVLVLSIVAGSTLRSIREQAPGTSRIVRAMPNTPVFVREGMTALAFGAGCSEDDMSVARTVFEAVGRVVSVEERLMDAVTGLSGSGPAYVFQAIEALADGGVNMGLPRQTAELLAAQTVLGAAKLVLESGEHPAKLKDRVASPGGTTIAGLHQLEQGGFRATLMGAVEAATKRSQELGR
;
A
#
# COMPACT_ATOMS: atom_id res chain seq x y z
N MET A 1 -8.91 -2.10 1.67
CA MET A 1 -8.10 -1.36 0.68
C MET A 1 -8.99 -0.52 -0.24
N ALA A 2 -9.93 -1.09 -0.99
CA ALA A 2 -10.88 -0.33 -1.83
C ALA A 2 -11.61 0.79 -1.06
N GLU A 3 -12.09 0.49 0.15
CA GLU A 3 -12.72 1.46 1.06
C GLU A 3 -11.80 2.66 1.36
N ALA A 4 -10.52 2.41 1.60
CA ALA A 4 -9.56 3.48 1.88
C ALA A 4 -9.31 4.37 0.66
N ILE A 5 -9.22 3.76 -0.54
CA ILE A 5 -9.06 4.50 -1.79
C ILE A 5 -10.30 5.35 -2.06
N ALA A 6 -11.50 4.78 -1.96
CA ALA A 6 -12.75 5.53 -2.13
C ALA A 6 -12.85 6.70 -1.14
N GLY A 7 -12.56 6.47 0.14
CA GLY A 7 -12.52 7.51 1.16
C GLY A 7 -11.49 8.60 0.88
N GLY A 8 -10.31 8.23 0.38
CA GLY A 8 -9.25 9.18 0.00
C GLY A 8 -9.67 10.07 -1.18
N LEU A 9 -10.24 9.48 -2.23
CA LEU A 9 -10.74 10.20 -3.40
C LEU A 9 -11.82 11.24 -3.03
N LEU A 10 -12.77 10.84 -2.19
CA LEU A 10 -13.85 11.73 -1.73
C LEU A 10 -13.32 12.83 -0.80
N ALA A 11 -12.45 12.49 0.15
CA ALA A 11 -11.85 13.47 1.07
C ALA A 11 -10.95 14.46 0.35
N GLY A 12 -10.23 14.02 -0.70
CA GLY A 12 -9.43 14.86 -1.59
C GLY A 12 -10.26 15.67 -2.60
N LYS A 13 -11.59 15.48 -2.63
CA LYS A 13 -12.52 16.10 -3.60
C LYS A 13 -12.14 15.83 -5.07
N LEU A 14 -11.50 14.70 -5.33
CA LEU A 14 -11.10 14.28 -6.68
C LEU A 14 -12.28 13.73 -7.48
N CYS A 15 -13.32 13.26 -6.79
CA CYS A 15 -14.59 12.85 -7.38
C CYS A 15 -15.75 13.09 -6.42
N LYS A 16 -16.98 13.01 -6.93
CA LYS A 16 -18.21 13.05 -6.15
C LYS A 16 -18.68 11.62 -5.83
N PRO A 17 -19.54 11.44 -4.81
CA PRO A 17 -20.07 10.12 -4.48
C PRO A 17 -20.80 9.42 -5.65
N ASP A 18 -21.51 10.15 -6.48
CA ASP A 18 -22.23 9.65 -7.66
C ASP A 18 -21.30 9.20 -8.81
N GLN A 19 -20.03 9.57 -8.74
CA GLN A 19 -18.97 9.13 -9.67
C GLN A 19 -18.22 7.88 -9.19
N LEU A 20 -18.61 7.29 -8.06
CA LEU A 20 -18.03 6.05 -7.55
C LEU A 20 -19.09 4.95 -7.48
N TRP A 21 -18.73 3.80 -8.02
CA TRP A 21 -19.53 2.59 -7.92
C TRP A 21 -18.65 1.44 -7.40
N ALA A 22 -19.03 0.85 -6.28
CA ALA A 22 -18.37 -0.30 -5.72
C ALA A 22 -19.24 -1.55 -5.83
N THR A 23 -18.64 -2.68 -6.19
CA THR A 23 -19.28 -3.98 -6.20
C THR A 23 -18.61 -4.92 -5.19
N ASP A 24 -19.40 -5.69 -4.47
CA ASP A 24 -18.94 -6.75 -3.56
C ASP A 24 -20.03 -7.84 -3.47
N PRO A 25 -19.69 -9.13 -3.49
CA PRO A 25 -20.68 -10.19 -3.34
C PRO A 25 -21.32 -10.23 -1.93
N VAL A 26 -20.74 -9.55 -0.95
CA VAL A 26 -21.24 -9.48 0.42
C VAL A 26 -22.07 -8.20 0.61
N ALA A 27 -23.40 -8.33 0.66
CA ALA A 27 -24.33 -7.20 0.78
C ALA A 27 -23.99 -6.25 1.95
N ALA A 28 -23.61 -6.79 3.11
CA ALA A 28 -23.25 -5.97 4.27
C ALA A 28 -22.05 -5.03 4.02
N ARG A 29 -21.13 -5.38 3.11
CA ARG A 29 -20.03 -4.49 2.69
C ARG A 29 -20.53 -3.38 1.78
N CYS A 30 -21.43 -3.70 0.86
CA CYS A 30 -22.10 -2.72 0.01
C CYS A 30 -22.86 -1.71 0.86
N ASP A 31 -23.66 -2.17 1.84
CA ASP A 31 -24.42 -1.31 2.75
C ASP A 31 -23.51 -0.39 3.55
N ARG A 32 -22.39 -0.92 4.06
CA ARG A 32 -21.39 -0.13 4.76
C ARG A 32 -20.79 0.97 3.87
N LEU A 33 -20.37 0.65 2.66
CA LEU A 33 -19.80 1.63 1.73
C LEU A 33 -20.83 2.70 1.36
N LYS A 34 -22.08 2.30 1.11
CA LYS A 34 -23.19 3.23 0.83
C LYS A 34 -23.48 4.15 2.00
N SER A 35 -23.56 3.62 3.22
CA SER A 35 -23.85 4.42 4.42
C SER A 35 -22.71 5.38 4.77
N GLN A 36 -21.47 4.95 4.60
CA GLN A 36 -20.28 5.71 4.96
C GLN A 36 -19.94 6.81 3.94
N PHE A 37 -20.11 6.53 2.65
CA PHE A 37 -19.60 7.38 1.57
C PHE A 37 -20.69 7.91 0.64
N GLY A 38 -21.92 7.40 0.72
CA GLY A 38 -23.01 7.79 -0.19
C GLY A 38 -22.80 7.37 -1.65
N ILE A 39 -21.86 6.45 -1.91
CA ILE A 39 -21.52 5.99 -3.26
C ILE A 39 -22.54 4.99 -3.79
N ARG A 40 -22.53 4.77 -5.11
CA ARG A 40 -23.27 3.69 -5.74
C ARG A 40 -22.66 2.35 -5.37
N VAL A 41 -23.52 1.36 -5.09
CA VAL A 41 -23.08 0.00 -4.72
C VAL A 41 -23.94 -1.04 -5.44
N GLY A 42 -23.40 -2.25 -5.61
CA GLY A 42 -24.11 -3.37 -6.23
C GLY A 42 -23.32 -4.68 -6.11
N SER A 43 -23.88 -5.75 -6.66
CA SER A 43 -23.23 -7.05 -6.76
C SER A 43 -22.86 -7.42 -8.19
N ASP A 44 -23.32 -6.67 -9.18
CA ASP A 44 -23.07 -6.93 -10.60
C ASP A 44 -21.81 -6.18 -11.06
N ASN A 45 -20.76 -6.92 -11.38
CA ASN A 45 -19.51 -6.35 -11.86
C ASN A 45 -19.62 -5.87 -13.32
N HIS A 46 -20.42 -6.53 -14.16
CA HIS A 46 -20.57 -6.18 -15.56
C HIS A 46 -21.20 -4.80 -15.73
N ASP A 47 -22.30 -4.52 -15.00
CA ASP A 47 -22.95 -3.23 -15.01
C ASP A 47 -22.00 -2.11 -14.56
N ALA A 48 -21.23 -2.37 -13.49
CA ALA A 48 -20.29 -1.38 -12.96
C ALA A 48 -19.16 -1.07 -13.95
N VAL A 49 -18.59 -2.09 -14.59
CA VAL A 49 -17.51 -1.92 -15.59
C VAL A 49 -18.04 -1.22 -16.84
N THR A 50 -19.25 -1.54 -17.26
CA THR A 50 -19.90 -0.90 -18.41
C THR A 50 -20.09 0.61 -18.22
N TRP A 51 -20.34 1.03 -17.00
CA TRP A 51 -20.48 2.43 -16.62
C TRP A 51 -19.13 3.14 -16.42
N ALA A 52 -18.08 2.43 -16.00
CA ALA A 52 -16.84 3.02 -15.55
C ALA A 52 -15.91 3.48 -16.70
N GLU A 53 -15.08 4.48 -16.41
CA GLU A 53 -13.90 4.86 -17.21
C GLU A 53 -12.62 4.25 -16.59
N ILE A 54 -12.63 4.03 -15.27
CA ILE A 54 -11.52 3.47 -14.49
C ILE A 54 -12.06 2.33 -13.64
N VAL A 55 -11.42 1.18 -13.70
CA VAL A 55 -11.76 0.01 -12.89
C VAL A 55 -10.62 -0.31 -11.94
N ILE A 56 -10.90 -0.37 -10.64
CA ILE A 56 -9.94 -0.77 -9.62
C ILE A 56 -10.22 -2.23 -9.24
N LEU A 57 -9.34 -3.15 -9.66
CA LEU A 57 -9.39 -4.55 -9.24
C LEU A 57 -8.84 -4.66 -7.82
N ALA A 58 -9.74 -4.79 -6.85
CA ALA A 58 -9.44 -4.80 -5.42
C ALA A 58 -9.89 -6.09 -4.73
N VAL A 59 -9.97 -7.16 -5.48
CA VAL A 59 -10.36 -8.49 -5.00
C VAL A 59 -9.16 -9.27 -4.43
N LYS A 60 -9.42 -10.37 -3.74
CA LYS A 60 -8.35 -11.26 -3.31
C LYS A 60 -7.75 -12.00 -4.53
N PRO A 61 -6.45 -12.37 -4.50
CA PRO A 61 -5.81 -13.07 -5.62
C PRO A 61 -6.58 -14.30 -6.08
N GLN A 62 -7.14 -15.06 -5.15
CA GLN A 62 -7.91 -16.30 -5.45
C GLN A 62 -9.20 -16.03 -6.24
N SER A 63 -9.80 -14.84 -6.07
CA SER A 63 -11.04 -14.45 -6.75
C SER A 63 -10.80 -13.77 -8.10
N LEU A 64 -9.57 -13.34 -8.37
CA LEU A 64 -9.27 -12.58 -9.59
C LEU A 64 -9.58 -13.32 -10.88
N PRO A 65 -9.26 -14.64 -11.04
CA PRO A 65 -9.56 -15.36 -12.28
C PRO A 65 -11.05 -15.42 -12.60
N GLU A 66 -11.88 -15.57 -11.58
CA GLU A 66 -13.33 -15.63 -11.72
C GLU A 66 -13.90 -14.27 -12.15
N VAL A 67 -13.44 -13.21 -11.51
CA VAL A 67 -13.81 -11.83 -11.86
C VAL A 67 -13.35 -11.47 -13.28
N LEU A 68 -12.11 -11.79 -13.66
CA LEU A 68 -11.63 -11.52 -15.02
C LEU A 68 -12.36 -12.34 -16.08
N LYS A 69 -12.83 -13.57 -15.76
CA LYS A 69 -13.68 -14.34 -16.64
C LYS A 69 -15.05 -13.67 -16.87
N GLU A 70 -15.60 -13.04 -15.83
CA GLU A 70 -16.88 -12.36 -15.87
C GLU A 70 -16.80 -11.04 -16.69
N ILE A 71 -15.83 -10.19 -16.40
CA ILE A 71 -15.78 -8.82 -16.93
C ILE A 71 -14.67 -8.57 -17.96
N GLY A 72 -13.81 -9.55 -18.24
CA GLY A 72 -12.59 -9.34 -19.03
C GLY A 72 -12.84 -8.78 -20.45
N ALA A 73 -13.96 -9.12 -21.07
CA ALA A 73 -14.33 -8.59 -22.38
C ALA A 73 -14.63 -7.08 -22.37
N ASP A 74 -15.09 -6.55 -21.24
CA ASP A 74 -15.48 -5.14 -21.09
C ASP A 74 -14.30 -4.25 -20.66
N LEU A 75 -13.21 -4.85 -20.16
CA LEU A 75 -12.02 -4.11 -19.70
C LEU A 75 -11.21 -3.45 -20.82
N ASN A 76 -11.47 -3.77 -22.07
CA ASN A 76 -10.71 -3.24 -23.24
C ASN A 76 -10.85 -1.72 -23.44
N ARG A 77 -11.88 -1.09 -22.89
CA ARG A 77 -12.20 0.33 -23.05
C ARG A 77 -11.91 1.18 -21.81
N VAL A 78 -11.58 0.57 -20.68
CA VAL A 78 -11.35 1.25 -19.40
C VAL A 78 -9.87 1.24 -19.02
N LEU A 79 -9.47 2.16 -18.15
CA LEU A 79 -8.19 2.07 -17.46
C LEU A 79 -8.32 1.09 -16.29
N VAL A 80 -7.52 0.04 -16.28
CA VAL A 80 -7.52 -0.97 -15.22
C VAL A 80 -6.40 -0.70 -14.22
N LEU A 81 -6.74 -0.45 -12.96
CA LEU A 81 -5.82 -0.32 -11.84
C LEU A 81 -5.91 -1.58 -10.97
N SER A 82 -4.93 -2.48 -11.04
CA SER A 82 -4.92 -3.70 -10.22
C SER A 82 -4.11 -3.50 -8.95
N ILE A 83 -4.76 -3.67 -7.79
CA ILE A 83 -4.09 -3.74 -6.48
C ILE A 83 -4.00 -5.17 -5.95
N VAL A 84 -4.18 -6.16 -6.82
CA VAL A 84 -4.18 -7.58 -6.46
C VAL A 84 -2.74 -8.07 -6.30
N ALA A 85 -2.39 -8.50 -5.09
CA ALA A 85 -1.06 -9.02 -4.80
C ALA A 85 -0.74 -10.25 -5.67
N GLY A 86 0.50 -10.34 -6.17
CA GLY A 86 0.96 -11.45 -7.00
C GLY A 86 0.46 -11.45 -8.44
N SER A 87 -0.52 -10.60 -8.81
CA SER A 87 -1.04 -10.55 -10.16
C SER A 87 -0.16 -9.66 -11.05
N THR A 88 0.38 -10.22 -12.13
CA THR A 88 1.23 -9.49 -13.08
C THR A 88 0.41 -8.85 -14.19
N LEU A 89 0.97 -7.81 -14.84
CA LEU A 89 0.36 -7.22 -16.05
C LEU A 89 0.11 -8.26 -17.13
N ARG A 90 1.03 -9.22 -17.26
CA ARG A 90 0.92 -10.34 -18.20
C ARG A 90 -0.25 -11.25 -17.82
N SER A 91 -0.36 -11.67 -16.56
CA SER A 91 -1.42 -12.60 -16.12
C SER A 91 -2.81 -11.98 -16.27
N ILE A 92 -2.97 -10.68 -16.03
CA ILE A 92 -4.24 -9.97 -16.26
C ILE A 92 -4.58 -9.96 -17.75
N ARG A 93 -3.60 -9.63 -18.61
CA ARG A 93 -3.82 -9.57 -20.07
C ARG A 93 -4.15 -10.93 -20.67
N GLU A 94 -3.54 -12.01 -20.19
CA GLU A 94 -3.83 -13.38 -20.65
C GLU A 94 -5.27 -13.80 -20.30
N GLN A 95 -5.79 -13.36 -19.15
CA GLN A 95 -7.14 -13.66 -18.69
C GLN A 95 -8.22 -12.70 -19.19
N ALA A 96 -7.83 -11.49 -19.60
CA ALA A 96 -8.70 -10.46 -20.19
C ALA A 96 -8.11 -9.98 -21.52
N PRO A 97 -8.20 -10.80 -22.59
CA PRO A 97 -7.66 -10.45 -23.91
C PRO A 97 -8.25 -9.14 -24.46
N GLY A 98 -7.40 -8.27 -24.99
CA GLY A 98 -7.79 -6.94 -25.49
C GLY A 98 -7.60 -5.82 -24.48
N THR A 99 -7.45 -6.11 -23.19
CA THR A 99 -7.13 -5.11 -22.17
C THR A 99 -5.68 -4.65 -22.33
N SER A 100 -5.48 -3.40 -22.71
CA SER A 100 -4.14 -2.83 -22.97
C SER A 100 -3.72 -1.81 -21.90
N ARG A 101 -4.68 -1.07 -21.35
CA ARG A 101 -4.46 0.02 -20.41
C ARG A 101 -4.52 -0.51 -18.97
N ILE A 102 -3.44 -1.17 -18.54
CA ILE A 102 -3.35 -1.82 -17.23
C ILE A 102 -2.23 -1.20 -16.42
N VAL A 103 -2.53 -0.82 -15.19
CA VAL A 103 -1.56 -0.38 -14.18
C VAL A 103 -1.59 -1.38 -13.03
N ARG A 104 -0.45 -1.95 -12.72
CA ARG A 104 -0.26 -2.73 -11.50
C ARG A 104 0.13 -1.77 -10.37
N ALA A 105 -0.61 -1.77 -9.29
CA ALA A 105 -0.38 -0.93 -8.13
C ALA A 105 -0.15 -1.81 -6.89
N MET A 106 0.79 -1.41 -6.05
CA MET A 106 1.07 -2.05 -4.77
C MET A 106 0.99 -1.02 -3.64
N PRO A 107 -0.22 -0.71 -3.16
CA PRO A 107 -0.42 0.09 -1.96
C PRO A 107 -0.12 -0.71 -0.70
N ASN A 108 0.08 0.00 0.42
CA ASN A 108 0.23 -0.61 1.74
C ASN A 108 -0.86 -0.13 2.72
N THR A 109 -0.92 -0.75 3.91
CA THR A 109 -2.00 -0.49 4.88
C THR A 109 -2.10 0.94 5.41
N PRO A 110 -1.03 1.78 5.54
CA PRO A 110 -1.18 3.17 5.96
C PRO A 110 -2.06 4.05 5.05
N VAL A 111 -2.54 3.57 3.90
CA VAL A 111 -3.58 4.24 3.09
C VAL A 111 -4.85 4.55 3.90
N PHE A 112 -5.15 3.78 4.96
CA PHE A 112 -6.29 4.04 5.84
C PHE A 112 -6.20 5.37 6.60
N VAL A 113 -4.99 5.88 6.78
CA VAL A 113 -4.72 7.18 7.39
C VAL A 113 -4.14 8.20 6.39
N ARG A 114 -4.21 7.89 5.10
CA ARG A 114 -3.69 8.70 3.98
C ARG A 114 -2.17 8.93 4.03
N GLU A 115 -1.45 8.04 4.66
CA GLU A 115 0.02 7.99 4.73
C GLU A 115 0.54 6.71 4.05
N GLY A 116 -0.19 6.25 3.04
CA GLY A 116 0.20 5.08 2.26
C GLY A 116 1.40 5.33 1.37
N MET A 117 2.08 4.24 1.00
CA MET A 117 3.03 4.22 -0.10
C MET A 117 2.50 3.29 -1.18
N THR A 118 2.36 3.80 -2.40
CA THR A 118 1.92 3.00 -3.55
C THR A 118 2.99 2.99 -4.62
N ALA A 119 3.44 1.82 -5.03
CA ALA A 119 4.24 1.67 -6.24
C ALA A 119 3.34 1.36 -7.44
N LEU A 120 3.61 1.98 -8.58
CA LEU A 120 2.91 1.78 -9.84
C LEU A 120 3.85 1.20 -10.90
N ALA A 121 3.41 0.15 -11.59
CA ALA A 121 4.03 -0.36 -12.81
C ALA A 121 3.01 -0.28 -13.95
N PHE A 122 3.40 0.35 -15.04
CA PHE A 122 2.52 0.65 -16.16
C PHE A 122 2.68 -0.38 -17.28
N GLY A 123 1.56 -0.85 -17.82
CA GLY A 123 1.53 -1.66 -19.04
C GLY A 123 1.88 -0.83 -20.27
N ALA A 124 2.42 -1.47 -21.28
CA ALA A 124 2.85 -0.79 -22.54
C ALA A 124 1.71 -0.07 -23.28
N GLY A 125 0.45 -0.37 -22.98
CA GLY A 125 -0.71 0.30 -23.58
C GLY A 125 -1.19 1.54 -22.82
N CYS A 126 -0.55 1.91 -21.70
CA CYS A 126 -0.91 3.11 -20.96
C CYS A 126 -0.35 4.37 -21.63
N SER A 127 -1.20 5.38 -21.79
CA SER A 127 -0.80 6.73 -22.21
C SER A 127 -0.24 7.53 -21.02
N GLU A 128 0.35 8.70 -21.31
CA GLU A 128 0.77 9.65 -20.26
C GLU A 128 -0.43 10.11 -19.40
N ASP A 129 -1.60 10.28 -20.01
CA ASP A 129 -2.83 10.61 -19.28
C ASP A 129 -3.24 9.48 -18.33
N ASP A 130 -3.15 8.21 -18.77
CA ASP A 130 -3.41 7.06 -17.91
C ASP A 130 -2.47 7.01 -16.70
N MET A 131 -1.19 7.32 -16.94
CA MET A 131 -0.18 7.36 -15.89
C MET A 131 -0.48 8.49 -14.88
N SER A 132 -0.89 9.67 -15.38
CA SER A 132 -1.27 10.82 -14.55
C SER A 132 -2.50 10.50 -13.71
N VAL A 133 -3.53 9.92 -14.32
CA VAL A 133 -4.77 9.51 -13.63
C VAL A 133 -4.46 8.48 -12.54
N ALA A 134 -3.68 7.45 -12.85
CA ALA A 134 -3.32 6.43 -11.86
C ALA A 134 -2.55 7.03 -10.68
N ARG A 135 -1.62 7.96 -10.92
CA ARG A 135 -0.93 8.70 -9.85
C ARG A 135 -1.91 9.46 -8.98
N THR A 136 -2.78 10.27 -9.58
CA THR A 136 -3.78 11.07 -8.87
C THR A 136 -4.68 10.22 -7.98
N VAL A 137 -5.11 9.05 -8.45
CA VAL A 137 -5.94 8.10 -7.67
C VAL A 137 -5.22 7.65 -6.40
N PHE A 138 -3.94 7.30 -6.49
CA PHE A 138 -3.21 6.78 -5.32
C PHE A 138 -2.57 7.88 -4.46
N GLU A 139 -2.32 9.06 -5.00
CA GLU A 139 -1.89 10.24 -4.23
C GLU A 139 -2.97 10.74 -3.27
N ALA A 140 -4.24 10.43 -3.54
CA ALA A 140 -5.35 10.67 -2.61
C ALA A 140 -5.18 9.95 -1.25
N VAL A 141 -4.36 8.90 -1.20
CA VAL A 141 -4.18 8.04 -0.02
C VAL A 141 -2.72 7.93 0.44
N GLY A 142 -1.81 8.75 -0.10
CA GLY A 142 -0.42 8.77 0.32
C GLY A 142 0.54 9.19 -0.80
N ARG A 143 1.76 8.66 -0.77
CA ARG A 143 2.79 8.94 -1.77
C ARG A 143 2.82 7.85 -2.84
N VAL A 144 3.25 8.25 -4.06
CA VAL A 144 3.32 7.36 -5.22
C VAL A 144 4.73 7.35 -5.80
N VAL A 145 5.18 6.18 -6.23
CA VAL A 145 6.41 6.00 -7.00
C VAL A 145 6.15 5.10 -8.20
N SER A 146 6.81 5.37 -9.31
CA SER A 146 6.79 4.45 -10.46
C SER A 146 8.00 3.56 -10.44
N VAL A 147 7.78 2.28 -10.72
CA VAL A 147 8.83 1.27 -10.80
C VAL A 147 8.61 0.37 -12.02
N GLU A 148 9.66 -0.27 -12.50
CA GLU A 148 9.51 -1.37 -13.44
C GLU A 148 8.80 -2.55 -12.79
N GLU A 149 7.94 -3.25 -13.56
CA GLU A 149 7.14 -4.36 -13.00
C GLU A 149 7.99 -5.44 -12.32
N ARG A 150 9.21 -5.73 -12.83
CA ARG A 150 10.12 -6.71 -12.24
C ARG A 150 10.54 -6.40 -10.79
N LEU A 151 10.36 -5.16 -10.33
CA LEU A 151 10.70 -4.71 -8.98
C LEU A 151 9.51 -4.78 -8.01
N MET A 152 8.31 -5.12 -8.49
CA MET A 152 7.10 -5.12 -7.66
C MET A 152 7.13 -6.13 -6.51
N ASP A 153 7.87 -7.24 -6.64
CA ASP A 153 8.05 -8.18 -5.54
C ASP A 153 8.95 -7.60 -4.44
N ALA A 154 9.99 -6.86 -4.81
CA ALA A 154 10.82 -6.15 -3.84
C ALA A 154 10.03 -5.02 -3.15
N VAL A 155 9.16 -4.31 -3.89
CA VAL A 155 8.20 -3.35 -3.31
C VAL A 155 7.29 -4.05 -2.30
N THR A 156 6.77 -5.22 -2.64
CA THR A 156 5.92 -6.00 -1.72
C THR A 156 6.68 -6.34 -0.44
N GLY A 157 7.93 -6.82 -0.55
CA GLY A 157 8.76 -7.15 0.61
C GLY A 157 9.11 -5.95 1.48
N LEU A 158 9.41 -4.80 0.86
CA LEU A 158 9.81 -3.58 1.56
C LEU A 158 8.61 -2.77 2.08
N SER A 159 7.70 -2.40 1.21
CA SER A 159 6.64 -1.42 1.49
C SER A 159 5.29 -2.08 1.74
N GLY A 160 4.97 -3.18 1.05
CA GLY A 160 3.74 -3.93 1.28
C GLY A 160 3.71 -4.58 2.66
N SER A 161 4.77 -5.31 3.01
CA SER A 161 4.95 -6.01 4.29
C SER A 161 5.53 -5.12 5.39
N GLY A 162 6.23 -4.05 5.01
CA GLY A 162 6.95 -3.14 5.90
C GLY A 162 6.17 -2.60 7.09
N PRO A 163 4.89 -2.22 6.96
CA PRO A 163 4.10 -1.79 8.12
C PRO A 163 4.09 -2.79 9.27
N ALA A 164 4.07 -4.10 8.99
CA ALA A 164 4.12 -5.13 10.03
C ALA A 164 5.46 -5.12 10.79
N TYR A 165 6.58 -4.89 10.09
CA TYR A 165 7.89 -4.79 10.73
C TYR A 165 7.98 -3.57 11.64
N VAL A 166 7.39 -2.46 11.19
CA VAL A 166 7.34 -1.20 11.98
C VAL A 166 6.43 -1.36 13.19
N PHE A 167 5.27 -2.04 13.07
CA PHE A 167 4.41 -2.32 14.23
C PHE A 167 5.14 -3.16 15.27
N GLN A 168 5.87 -4.19 14.85
CA GLN A 168 6.69 -5.00 15.76
C GLN A 168 7.80 -4.18 16.44
N ALA A 169 8.43 -3.26 15.70
CA ALA A 169 9.43 -2.36 16.28
C ALA A 169 8.82 -1.38 17.31
N ILE A 170 7.63 -0.83 17.02
CA ILE A 170 6.90 0.04 17.95
C ILE A 170 6.54 -0.72 19.22
N GLU A 171 6.03 -1.94 19.10
CA GLU A 171 5.70 -2.81 20.23
C GLU A 171 6.93 -3.09 21.09
N ALA A 172 8.05 -3.49 20.48
CA ALA A 172 9.29 -3.76 21.19
C ALA A 172 9.86 -2.52 21.92
N LEU A 173 9.78 -1.33 21.29
CA LEU A 173 10.16 -0.07 21.94
C LEU A 173 9.28 0.24 23.15
N ALA A 174 7.97 0.04 23.02
CA ALA A 174 7.03 0.24 24.11
C ALA A 174 7.29 -0.75 25.27
N ASP A 175 7.55 -2.02 24.97
CA ASP A 175 7.90 -3.05 25.96
C ASP A 175 9.21 -2.71 26.69
N GLY A 176 10.21 -2.21 25.97
CA GLY A 176 11.44 -1.67 26.57
C GLY A 176 11.16 -0.53 27.53
N GLY A 177 10.27 0.41 27.16
CA GLY A 177 9.83 1.49 28.02
C GLY A 177 9.14 1.01 29.30
N VAL A 178 8.25 0.03 29.17
CA VAL A 178 7.56 -0.59 30.33
C VAL A 178 8.55 -1.30 31.25
N ASN A 179 9.51 -2.03 30.68
CA ASN A 179 10.57 -2.68 31.44
C ASN A 179 11.41 -1.68 32.26
N MET A 180 11.52 -0.43 31.78
CA MET A 180 12.19 0.66 32.49
C MET A 180 11.25 1.48 33.40
N GLY A 181 10.01 1.03 33.63
CA GLY A 181 9.09 1.61 34.60
C GLY A 181 8.06 2.59 34.02
N LEU A 182 7.97 2.78 32.72
CA LEU A 182 6.93 3.60 32.12
C LEU A 182 5.56 2.90 32.18
N PRO A 183 4.46 3.64 32.41
CA PRO A 183 3.12 3.10 32.22
C PRO A 183 2.92 2.67 30.74
N ARG A 184 2.21 1.56 30.51
CA ARG A 184 1.99 0.97 29.17
C ARG A 184 1.50 1.98 28.15
N GLN A 185 0.44 2.72 28.44
CA GLN A 185 -0.13 3.69 27.51
C GLN A 185 0.86 4.82 27.14
N THR A 186 1.66 5.26 28.12
CA THR A 186 2.69 6.26 27.89
C THR A 186 3.80 5.73 27.00
N ALA A 187 4.25 4.49 27.24
CA ALA A 187 5.29 3.83 26.45
C ALA A 187 4.86 3.64 24.98
N GLU A 188 3.63 3.17 24.76
CA GLU A 188 3.05 3.00 23.42
C GLU A 188 2.97 4.32 22.65
N LEU A 189 2.48 5.39 23.28
CA LEU A 189 2.41 6.71 22.66
C LEU A 189 3.80 7.26 22.31
N LEU A 190 4.76 7.14 23.23
CA LEU A 190 6.14 7.59 23.01
C LEU A 190 6.79 6.83 21.86
N ALA A 191 6.65 5.49 21.83
CA ALA A 191 7.21 4.66 20.78
C ALA A 191 6.62 5.00 19.40
N ALA A 192 5.30 5.05 19.28
CA ALA A 192 4.61 5.36 18.03
C ALA A 192 4.97 6.76 17.51
N GLN A 193 4.95 7.78 18.38
CA GLN A 193 5.29 9.16 18.00
C GLN A 193 6.76 9.30 17.63
N THR A 194 7.66 8.58 18.27
CA THR A 194 9.09 8.59 17.95
C THR A 194 9.34 8.04 16.55
N VAL A 195 8.72 6.90 16.20
CA VAL A 195 8.85 6.30 14.86
C VAL A 195 8.25 7.21 13.80
N LEU A 196 7.07 7.76 14.02
CA LEU A 196 6.43 8.72 13.12
C LEU A 196 7.34 9.93 12.87
N GLY A 197 7.86 10.55 13.94
CA GLY A 197 8.71 11.73 13.85
C GLY A 197 10.02 11.46 13.11
N ALA A 198 10.66 10.31 13.38
CA ALA A 198 11.89 9.93 12.71
C ALA A 198 11.67 9.69 11.20
N ALA A 199 10.61 8.98 10.83
CA ALA A 199 10.25 8.74 9.43
C ALA A 199 9.93 10.05 8.70
N LYS A 200 9.16 10.93 9.34
CA LYS A 200 8.82 12.24 8.79
C LYS A 200 10.06 13.11 8.57
N LEU A 201 10.98 13.12 9.53
CA LEU A 201 12.23 13.88 9.42
C LEU A 201 13.08 13.41 8.23
N VAL A 202 13.18 12.10 7.98
CA VAL A 202 13.87 11.55 6.79
C VAL A 202 13.21 12.05 5.51
N LEU A 203 11.88 11.98 5.41
CA LEU A 203 11.14 12.35 4.22
C LEU A 203 11.18 13.86 3.91
N GLU A 204 11.18 14.71 4.93
CA GLU A 204 11.14 16.16 4.77
C GLU A 204 12.54 16.77 4.58
N SER A 205 13.55 16.24 5.28
CA SER A 205 14.92 16.76 5.14
C SER A 205 15.63 16.26 3.89
N GLY A 206 15.25 15.09 3.37
CA GLY A 206 15.96 14.40 2.29
C GLY A 206 17.39 13.95 2.67
N GLU A 207 17.75 14.08 3.96
CA GLU A 207 19.07 13.68 4.44
C GLU A 207 19.18 12.16 4.61
N HIS A 208 20.38 11.64 4.38
CA HIS A 208 20.63 10.21 4.58
C HIS A 208 20.37 9.81 6.04
N PRO A 209 19.64 8.70 6.31
CA PRO A 209 19.28 8.27 7.67
C PRO A 209 20.47 8.14 8.63
N ALA A 210 21.65 7.72 8.14
CA ALA A 210 22.85 7.64 8.97
C ALA A 210 23.29 9.00 9.51
N LYS A 211 23.17 10.08 8.69
CA LYS A 211 23.51 11.42 9.12
C LYS A 211 22.54 11.93 10.20
N LEU A 212 21.25 11.64 10.04
CA LEU A 212 20.25 11.99 11.05
C LEU A 212 20.49 11.20 12.36
N LYS A 213 20.83 9.91 12.27
CA LYS A 213 21.19 9.09 13.42
C LYS A 213 22.39 9.68 14.17
N ASP A 214 23.43 10.11 13.46
CA ASP A 214 24.63 10.68 14.08
C ASP A 214 24.35 12.00 14.84
N ARG A 215 23.40 12.81 14.37
CA ARG A 215 22.97 14.02 15.08
C ARG A 215 22.32 13.78 16.45
N VAL A 216 21.75 12.60 16.65
CA VAL A 216 21.11 12.22 17.93
C VAL A 216 22.09 11.51 18.86
N ALA A 217 23.25 11.09 18.34
CA ALA A 217 24.25 10.31 19.08
C ALA A 217 25.35 11.25 19.63
N SER A 218 25.28 11.55 20.93
CA SER A 218 26.36 12.28 21.63
C SER A 218 27.44 11.32 22.15
N PRO A 219 28.70 11.79 22.27
CA PRO A 219 29.78 11.00 22.83
C PRO A 219 29.46 10.48 24.24
N GLY A 220 29.51 9.15 24.45
CA GLY A 220 29.20 8.51 25.74
C GLY A 220 27.74 8.62 26.18
N GLY A 221 26.83 9.12 25.31
CA GLY A 221 25.42 9.35 25.64
C GLY A 221 24.55 8.09 25.59
N THR A 222 23.29 8.26 25.95
CA THR A 222 22.29 7.16 25.99
C THR A 222 22.01 6.59 24.60
N THR A 223 22.01 7.44 23.57
CA THR A 223 21.72 7.01 22.19
C THR A 223 22.80 6.05 21.67
N ILE A 224 24.08 6.38 21.86
CA ILE A 224 25.15 5.51 21.35
C ILE A 224 25.19 4.18 22.09
N ALA A 225 24.86 4.16 23.39
CA ALA A 225 24.74 2.91 24.16
C ALA A 225 23.60 2.03 23.63
N GLY A 226 22.42 2.63 23.33
CA GLY A 226 21.29 1.91 22.73
C GLY A 226 21.61 1.40 21.31
N LEU A 227 22.25 2.23 20.47
CA LEU A 227 22.69 1.82 19.14
C LEU A 227 23.66 0.64 19.18
N HIS A 228 24.61 0.64 20.13
CA HIS A 228 25.52 -0.49 20.31
C HIS A 228 24.78 -1.79 20.60
N GLN A 229 23.76 -1.75 21.45
CA GLN A 229 22.94 -2.92 21.76
C GLN A 229 22.15 -3.43 20.53
N LEU A 230 21.64 -2.52 19.70
CA LEU A 230 20.96 -2.88 18.44
C LEU A 230 21.92 -3.56 17.44
N GLU A 231 23.15 -3.05 17.32
CA GLU A 231 24.16 -3.66 16.44
C GLU A 231 24.58 -5.05 16.95
N GLN A 232 24.77 -5.23 18.26
CA GLN A 232 25.04 -6.55 18.85
C GLN A 232 23.92 -7.55 18.60
N GLY A 233 22.64 -7.09 18.62
CA GLY A 233 21.47 -7.90 18.31
C GLY A 233 21.27 -8.18 16.81
N GLY A 234 22.10 -7.65 15.93
CA GLY A 234 22.00 -7.85 14.49
C GLY A 234 20.79 -7.18 13.85
N PHE A 235 20.29 -6.09 14.43
CA PHE A 235 19.06 -5.40 14.01
C PHE A 235 19.00 -5.14 12.50
N ARG A 236 20.09 -4.63 11.93
CA ARG A 236 20.15 -4.33 10.48
C ARG A 236 20.03 -5.59 9.63
N ALA A 237 20.78 -6.63 9.98
CA ALA A 237 20.75 -7.91 9.27
C ALA A 237 19.35 -8.56 9.32
N THR A 238 18.69 -8.47 10.46
CA THR A 238 17.34 -9.01 10.66
C THR A 238 16.31 -8.28 9.78
N LEU A 239 16.34 -6.94 9.73
CA LEU A 239 15.45 -6.18 8.86
C LEU A 239 15.71 -6.44 7.37
N MET A 240 16.96 -6.50 6.95
CA MET A 240 17.32 -6.85 5.56
C MET A 240 16.82 -8.24 5.20
N GLY A 241 17.01 -9.22 6.09
CA GLY A 241 16.54 -10.59 5.91
C GLY A 241 15.00 -10.68 5.84
N ALA A 242 14.27 -9.87 6.61
CA ALA A 242 12.81 -9.81 6.54
C ALA A 242 12.31 -9.33 5.16
N VAL A 243 12.92 -8.29 4.61
CA VAL A 243 12.60 -7.78 3.27
C VAL A 243 12.91 -8.84 2.20
N GLU A 244 14.08 -9.49 2.29
CA GLU A 244 14.48 -10.54 1.36
C GLU A 244 13.51 -11.74 1.40
N ALA A 245 13.17 -12.23 2.59
CA ALA A 245 12.26 -13.36 2.76
C ALA A 245 10.87 -13.05 2.19
N ALA A 246 10.32 -11.86 2.48
CA ALA A 246 9.02 -11.45 1.97
C ALA A 246 9.03 -11.24 0.44
N THR A 247 10.13 -10.72 -0.12
CA THR A 247 10.32 -10.59 -1.57
C THR A 247 10.31 -11.97 -2.26
N LYS A 248 11.07 -12.94 -1.74
CA LYS A 248 11.10 -14.31 -2.25
C LYS A 248 9.71 -14.95 -2.18
N ARG A 249 9.01 -14.75 -1.07
CA ARG A 249 7.64 -15.29 -0.92
C ARG A 249 6.67 -14.65 -1.91
N SER A 250 6.77 -13.35 -2.17
CA SER A 250 5.98 -12.67 -3.21
C SER A 250 6.20 -13.27 -4.59
N GLN A 251 7.44 -13.56 -4.96
CA GLN A 251 7.80 -14.21 -6.22
C GLN A 251 7.21 -15.62 -6.37
N GLU A 252 7.16 -16.39 -5.27
CA GLU A 252 6.54 -17.71 -5.25
C GLU A 252 5.02 -17.65 -5.47
N LEU A 253 4.36 -16.65 -4.89
CA LEU A 253 2.92 -16.46 -5.00
C LEU A 253 2.48 -15.92 -6.36
N GLY A 254 3.38 -15.30 -7.10
CA GLY A 254 3.12 -14.75 -8.44
C GLY A 254 3.40 -15.74 -9.60
N ARG A 255 3.83 -16.97 -9.28
CA ARG A 255 4.02 -18.07 -10.24
C ARG A 255 2.78 -18.94 -10.36
#